data_cc7a9e2d1b04fe373e4c78c382b0d81d
#
_entry.id   cc7a9e2d1b04fe373e4c78c382b0d81d
#
_cell.length_a   1.000
_cell.length_b   1.000
_cell.length_c   1.000
_cell.angle_alpha   90.00
_cell.angle_beta   90.00
_cell.angle_gamma   90.00
#
_symmetry.space_group_name_H-M   'P 1'
#
loop_
_entity.id
_entity.type
_entity.pdbx_description
1 polymer ?
#
loop_
_entity_poly.entity_id
_entity_poly.type
_entity_poly.pdbx_seq_one_letter_code
_entity_poly.pdbx_strand_id
1 'polypeptide(L)'
;RQASLSALMGRSVTEEEALSSTLIRKLEHNLFDPNYYRANRQAEIHGEGAAPLSFKLKNNQLPEHIPPSWTVQDAESGMVMVTAPESTEVFFRDLRASKVNAAGQLPSGFAPDQLYQSRSHPRGLQLTVYGASDAIQSLGIPWETVRQRVPGDQIAVYASSAMGQLDFNGSGGMLQSALLGKRVSAKNCPLGLAEMTADFVNAYVIGSVG
;
A
#
# COMPACT_ATOMS: atom_id res chain seq x y z
N ARG A 1 -13.71 1.52 -23.34
CA ARG A 1 -13.86 2.01 -21.96
C ARG A 1 -15.04 1.36 -21.25
N GLN A 2 -16.27 1.63 -21.72
CA GLN A 2 -17.49 1.04 -21.16
C GLN A 2 -17.46 -0.50 -21.18
N ALA A 3 -17.02 -1.10 -22.29
CA ALA A 3 -16.90 -2.56 -22.43
C ALA A 3 -15.87 -3.14 -21.44
N SER A 4 -14.73 -2.48 -21.26
CA SER A 4 -13.70 -2.91 -20.29
C SER A 4 -14.19 -2.84 -18.85
N LEU A 5 -14.90 -1.75 -18.49
CA LEU A 5 -15.53 -1.62 -17.17
C LEU A 5 -16.59 -2.69 -16.95
N SER A 6 -17.45 -2.93 -17.92
CA SER A 6 -18.49 -3.97 -17.84
C SER A 6 -17.90 -5.37 -17.63
N ALA A 7 -16.81 -5.68 -18.33
CA ALA A 7 -16.11 -6.96 -18.19
C ALA A 7 -15.52 -7.12 -16.77
N LEU A 8 -14.89 -6.07 -16.24
CA LEU A 8 -14.28 -6.09 -14.90
C LEU A 8 -15.31 -6.13 -13.77
N MET A 9 -16.46 -5.50 -13.97
CA MET A 9 -17.53 -5.49 -12.98
C MET A 9 -18.46 -6.71 -13.07
N GLY A 10 -18.26 -7.59 -14.05
CA GLY A 10 -19.10 -8.77 -14.29
C GLY A 10 -20.56 -8.44 -14.64
N ARG A 11 -20.86 -7.18 -15.03
CA ARG A 11 -22.20 -6.73 -15.42
C ARG A 11 -22.10 -5.59 -16.45
N SER A 12 -23.18 -5.36 -17.17
CA SER A 12 -23.27 -4.21 -18.06
C SER A 12 -23.27 -2.90 -17.26
N VAL A 13 -22.45 -1.95 -17.66
CA VAL A 13 -22.32 -0.61 -17.07
C VAL A 13 -22.66 0.41 -18.14
N THR A 14 -23.56 1.34 -17.84
CA THR A 14 -23.89 2.46 -18.75
C THR A 14 -22.82 3.55 -18.62
N GLU A 15 -22.72 4.41 -19.63
CA GLU A 15 -21.82 5.57 -19.59
C GLU A 15 -22.21 6.52 -18.45
N GLU A 16 -23.49 6.77 -18.27
CA GLU A 16 -24.03 7.59 -17.18
C GLU A 16 -23.67 7.01 -15.80
N GLU A 17 -23.83 5.71 -15.63
CA GLU A 17 -23.46 5.03 -14.39
C GLU A 17 -21.94 5.13 -14.13
N ALA A 18 -21.11 4.93 -15.14
CA ALA A 18 -19.66 5.06 -15.00
C ALA A 18 -19.25 6.48 -14.61
N LEU A 19 -19.85 7.49 -15.23
CA LEU A 19 -19.59 8.90 -14.93
C LEU A 19 -20.06 9.26 -13.52
N SER A 20 -21.27 8.90 -13.15
CA SER A 20 -21.84 9.23 -11.83
C SER A 20 -21.08 8.58 -10.68
N SER A 21 -20.57 7.37 -10.86
CA SER A 21 -19.84 6.65 -9.82
C SER A 21 -18.34 7.03 -9.71
N THR A 22 -17.81 7.82 -10.63
CA THR A 22 -16.44 8.37 -10.56
C THR A 22 -16.37 9.78 -9.98
N LEU A 23 -17.47 10.32 -9.49
CA LEU A 23 -17.47 11.61 -8.80
C LEU A 23 -16.70 11.56 -7.48
N ILE A 24 -16.32 12.74 -6.98
CA ILE A 24 -15.75 12.88 -5.65
C ILE A 24 -16.80 12.44 -4.64
N ARG A 25 -16.46 11.42 -3.86
CA ARG A 25 -17.33 10.87 -2.82
C ARG A 25 -16.51 10.39 -1.63
N LYS A 26 -17.19 10.05 -0.54
CA LYS A 26 -16.55 9.48 0.65
C LYS A 26 -15.81 8.19 0.26
N LEU A 27 -14.59 8.04 0.78
CA LEU A 27 -13.76 6.87 0.53
C LEU A 27 -14.48 5.59 0.97
N GLU A 28 -14.37 4.54 0.17
CA GLU A 28 -14.96 3.25 0.49
C GLU A 28 -14.16 2.58 1.62
N HIS A 29 -14.88 1.98 2.56
CA HIS A 29 -14.30 1.40 3.78
C HIS A 29 -13.36 0.21 3.51
N ASN A 30 -13.55 -0.48 2.40
CA ASN A 30 -12.68 -1.57 1.95
C ASN A 30 -11.32 -1.10 1.44
N LEU A 31 -11.20 0.16 1.03
CA LEU A 31 -9.95 0.75 0.55
C LEU A 31 -9.19 1.44 1.68
N PHE A 32 -9.90 2.18 2.51
CA PHE A 32 -9.35 2.99 3.60
C PHE A 32 -10.45 3.31 4.60
N ASP A 33 -10.13 3.44 5.90
CA ASP A 33 -11.10 3.95 6.86
C ASP A 33 -11.29 5.47 6.62
N PRO A 34 -12.45 5.89 6.11
CA PRO A 34 -12.66 7.29 5.76
C PRO A 34 -12.89 8.19 6.99
N ASN A 35 -13.05 7.64 8.17
CA ASN A 35 -13.35 8.40 9.37
C ASN A 35 -12.14 8.59 10.26
N TYR A 36 -11.28 7.56 10.34
CA TYR A 36 -10.16 7.56 11.27
C TYR A 36 -8.90 7.00 10.63
N TYR A 37 -7.77 7.57 10.97
CA TYR A 37 -6.46 7.00 10.66
C TYR A 37 -5.72 6.64 11.94
N ARG A 38 -4.88 5.62 11.84
CA ARG A 38 -4.03 5.20 12.95
C ARG A 38 -2.83 6.14 13.05
N ALA A 39 -2.57 6.60 14.26
CA ALA A 39 -1.38 7.35 14.62
C ALA A 39 -0.70 6.65 15.79
N ASN A 40 0.54 6.98 16.03
CA ASN A 40 1.22 6.65 17.28
C ASN A 40 1.44 7.93 18.07
N ARG A 41 1.25 7.84 19.38
CA ARG A 41 1.58 8.92 20.29
C ARG A 41 2.73 8.43 21.20
N GLN A 42 3.69 9.29 21.39
CA GLN A 42 4.70 9.12 22.41
C GLN A 42 4.10 9.56 23.74
N ALA A 43 4.34 8.78 24.76
CA ALA A 43 4.01 9.11 26.13
C ALA A 43 5.08 8.56 27.07
N GLU A 44 5.26 9.20 28.16
CA GLU A 44 6.02 8.69 29.28
C GLU A 44 5.07 7.98 30.24
N ILE A 45 5.35 6.71 30.54
CA ILE A 45 4.59 5.93 31.51
C ILE A 45 5.38 5.90 32.80
N HIS A 46 4.71 6.12 33.90
CA HIS A 46 5.27 6.04 35.25
C HIS A 46 4.70 4.83 35.97
N GLY A 47 5.53 4.16 36.75
CA GLY A 47 5.07 3.17 37.71
C GLY A 47 4.26 3.81 38.85
N GLU A 48 3.46 3.03 39.53
CA GLU A 48 2.73 3.51 40.71
C GLU A 48 3.70 3.76 41.87
N GLY A 49 3.81 5.00 42.28
CA GLY A 49 4.87 5.44 43.21
C GLY A 49 6.26 5.39 42.55
N ALA A 50 7.26 4.92 43.22
CA ALA A 50 8.62 4.71 42.71
C ALA A 50 8.85 3.25 42.22
N ALA A 51 7.80 2.52 41.89
CA ALA A 51 7.90 1.14 41.48
C ALA A 51 8.35 1.03 39.99
N PRO A 52 9.24 0.07 39.66
CA PRO A 52 9.61 -0.16 38.28
C PRO A 52 8.45 -0.71 37.49
N LEU A 53 8.40 -0.35 36.18
CA LEU A 53 7.42 -0.84 35.25
C LEU A 53 7.76 -2.25 34.78
N SER A 54 6.78 -3.14 34.78
CA SER A 54 6.96 -4.50 34.27
C SER A 54 5.93 -4.79 33.16
N PHE A 55 6.41 -5.33 32.04
CA PHE A 55 5.57 -5.69 30.90
C PHE A 55 6.10 -6.91 30.15
N LYS A 56 5.22 -7.59 29.42
CA LYS A 56 5.60 -8.79 28.66
C LYS A 56 5.77 -8.47 27.19
N LEU A 57 6.83 -8.99 26.58
CA LEU A 57 7.08 -8.97 25.14
C LEU A 57 7.28 -10.39 24.63
N LYS A 58 7.04 -10.60 23.35
CA LYS A 58 7.57 -11.80 22.68
C LYS A 58 9.08 -11.68 22.53
N ASN A 59 9.79 -12.78 22.62
CA ASN A 59 11.25 -12.77 22.52
C ASN A 59 11.75 -12.10 21.22
N ASN A 60 11.03 -12.30 20.10
CA ASN A 60 11.33 -11.66 18.81
C ASN A 60 10.93 -10.18 18.72
N GLN A 61 10.36 -9.60 19.76
CA GLN A 61 9.99 -8.18 19.86
C GLN A 61 10.95 -7.39 20.76
N LEU A 62 11.91 -8.08 21.38
CA LEU A 62 12.98 -7.37 22.07
C LEU A 62 13.75 -6.51 21.08
N PRO A 63 14.13 -5.28 21.48
CA PRO A 63 15.01 -4.46 20.66
C PRO A 63 16.37 -5.13 20.51
N GLU A 64 17.02 -4.96 19.37
CA GLU A 64 18.37 -5.47 19.10
C GLU A 64 19.38 -4.92 20.11
N HIS A 65 19.19 -3.67 20.51
CA HIS A 65 19.95 -3.02 21.60
C HIS A 65 19.02 -2.81 22.79
N ILE A 66 19.10 -3.72 23.75
CA ILE A 66 18.32 -3.62 24.98
C ILE A 66 18.86 -2.43 25.80
N PRO A 67 17.99 -1.48 26.22
CA PRO A 67 18.43 -0.39 27.09
C PRO A 67 19.13 -0.92 28.36
N PRO A 68 20.27 -0.33 28.78
CA PRO A 68 21.00 -0.81 29.94
C PRO A 68 20.20 -0.78 31.25
N SER A 69 19.17 0.07 31.29
CA SER A 69 18.26 0.20 32.44
C SER A 69 17.18 -0.88 32.51
N TRP A 70 17.04 -1.72 31.44
CA TRP A 70 16.06 -2.78 31.42
C TRP A 70 16.62 -4.07 31.97
N THR A 71 15.83 -4.77 32.80
CA THR A 71 16.08 -6.15 33.18
C THR A 71 15.14 -7.07 32.43
N VAL A 72 15.70 -8.05 31.74
CA VAL A 72 14.94 -9.02 30.93
C VAL A 72 15.03 -10.39 31.55
N GLN A 73 13.91 -11.05 31.78
CA GLN A 73 13.81 -12.40 32.32
C GLN A 73 12.94 -13.26 31.41
N ASP A 74 13.32 -14.50 31.19
CA ASP A 74 12.52 -15.45 30.43
C ASP A 74 11.18 -15.69 31.14
N ALA A 75 10.12 -15.75 30.33
CA ALA A 75 8.78 -16.09 30.75
C ALA A 75 8.26 -17.26 29.90
N GLU A 76 7.16 -17.86 30.35
CA GLU A 76 6.59 -19.01 29.65
C GLU A 76 6.15 -18.68 28.19
N SER A 77 6.15 -19.68 27.33
CA SER A 77 5.58 -19.63 25.98
C SER A 77 6.28 -18.66 25.00
N GLY A 78 7.61 -18.50 25.08
CA GLY A 78 8.38 -17.64 24.16
C GLY A 78 8.15 -16.15 24.41
N MET A 79 7.68 -15.82 25.61
CA MET A 79 7.57 -14.45 26.12
C MET A 79 8.75 -14.14 27.01
N VAL A 80 9.04 -12.86 27.18
CA VAL A 80 9.98 -12.33 28.18
C VAL A 80 9.27 -11.29 29.02
N MET A 81 9.63 -11.25 30.29
CA MET A 81 9.26 -10.19 31.23
C MET A 81 10.35 -9.13 31.20
N VAL A 82 9.98 -7.92 30.87
CA VAL A 82 10.86 -6.77 30.94
C VAL A 82 10.50 -5.93 32.13
N THR A 83 11.51 -5.58 32.95
CA THR A 83 11.37 -4.61 34.00
C THR A 83 12.19 -3.39 33.65
N ALA A 84 11.51 -2.25 33.51
CA ALA A 84 12.08 -0.95 33.20
C ALA A 84 12.13 -0.04 34.43
N PRO A 85 12.90 1.07 34.39
CA PRO A 85 12.91 2.04 35.49
C PRO A 85 11.51 2.66 35.71
N GLU A 86 11.41 3.46 36.78
CA GLU A 86 10.16 4.12 37.22
C GLU A 86 9.39 4.84 36.12
N SER A 87 10.10 5.37 35.12
CA SER A 87 9.50 5.94 33.93
C SER A 87 10.13 5.38 32.65
N THR A 88 9.35 5.24 31.62
CA THR A 88 9.84 4.86 30.30
C THR A 88 8.98 5.47 29.21
N GLU A 89 9.62 5.86 28.11
CA GLU A 89 8.92 6.32 26.92
C GLU A 89 8.32 5.16 26.14
N VAL A 90 7.07 5.31 25.75
CA VAL A 90 6.37 4.31 24.96
C VAL A 90 5.62 4.96 23.80
N PHE A 91 5.44 4.20 22.74
CA PHE A 91 4.52 4.55 21.66
C PHE A 91 3.25 3.72 21.80
N PHE A 92 2.12 4.38 21.93
CA PHE A 92 0.82 3.73 21.91
C PHE A 92 -0.02 4.14 20.71
N ARG A 93 -0.91 3.24 20.34
CA ARG A 93 -1.80 3.47 19.19
C ARG A 93 -2.88 4.48 19.54
N ASP A 94 -3.10 5.40 18.64
CA ASP A 94 -4.17 6.39 18.69
C ASP A 94 -5.01 6.30 17.41
N LEU A 95 -6.28 6.65 17.50
CA LEU A 95 -7.18 6.82 16.36
C LEU A 95 -7.53 8.30 16.27
N ARG A 96 -7.13 8.92 15.18
CA ARG A 96 -7.44 10.33 14.91
C ARG A 96 -8.50 10.44 13.84
N ALA A 97 -9.44 11.37 14.03
CA ALA A 97 -10.41 11.68 13.00
C ALA A 97 -9.72 12.16 11.72
N SER A 98 -10.08 11.58 10.59
CA SER A 98 -9.59 12.01 9.29
C SER A 98 -10.23 13.33 8.91
N LYS A 99 -9.43 14.33 8.57
CA LYS A 99 -9.90 15.63 8.06
C LYS A 99 -10.29 15.54 6.57
N VAL A 100 -9.69 14.61 5.84
CA VAL A 100 -9.94 14.38 4.42
C VAL A 100 -10.42 12.95 4.26
N ASN A 101 -11.69 12.79 3.94
CA ASN A 101 -12.35 11.49 3.84
C ASN A 101 -13.08 11.29 2.51
N ALA A 102 -12.92 12.19 1.57
CA ALA A 102 -13.50 12.10 0.24
C ALA A 102 -12.42 12.30 -0.83
N ALA A 103 -12.55 11.58 -1.93
CA ALA A 103 -11.67 11.67 -3.09
C ALA A 103 -12.41 11.26 -4.36
N GLY A 104 -11.83 11.59 -5.52
CA GLY A 104 -12.25 11.01 -6.79
C GLY A 104 -11.99 9.51 -6.79
N GLN A 105 -12.99 8.71 -7.07
CA GLN A 105 -12.89 7.26 -7.06
C GLN A 105 -13.46 6.68 -8.36
N LEU A 106 -12.91 5.56 -8.78
CA LEU A 106 -13.49 4.72 -9.83
C LEU A 106 -14.82 4.12 -9.35
N PRO A 107 -15.65 3.59 -10.26
CA PRO A 107 -16.90 2.95 -9.89
C PRO A 107 -16.74 1.93 -8.76
N SER A 108 -17.68 1.90 -7.84
CA SER A 108 -17.70 0.92 -6.74
C SER A 108 -17.68 -0.50 -7.27
N GLY A 109 -16.84 -1.33 -6.70
CA GLY A 109 -16.63 -2.71 -7.15
C GLY A 109 -15.64 -2.85 -8.33
N PHE A 110 -15.08 -1.76 -8.83
CA PHE A 110 -14.01 -1.83 -9.81
C PHE A 110 -12.72 -2.35 -9.17
N ALA A 111 -12.27 -3.51 -9.63
CA ALA A 111 -11.10 -4.22 -9.10
C ALA A 111 -9.99 -4.33 -10.17
N PRO A 112 -9.08 -3.35 -10.26
CA PRO A 112 -8.01 -3.36 -11.26
C PRO A 112 -7.02 -4.52 -11.10
N ASP A 113 -6.97 -5.12 -9.92
CA ASP A 113 -6.17 -6.31 -9.61
C ASP A 113 -6.64 -7.59 -10.31
N GLN A 114 -7.84 -7.58 -10.88
CA GLN A 114 -8.37 -8.70 -11.65
C GLN A 114 -7.92 -8.71 -13.12
N LEU A 115 -7.29 -7.64 -13.59
CA LEU A 115 -6.78 -7.53 -14.96
C LEU A 115 -5.64 -8.50 -15.27
N TYR A 116 -4.79 -8.77 -14.28
CA TYR A 116 -3.58 -9.55 -14.42
C TYR A 116 -3.15 -10.11 -13.05
N GLN A 117 -2.12 -10.96 -13.01
CA GLN A 117 -1.66 -11.53 -11.75
C GLN A 117 -0.95 -10.50 -10.87
N SER A 118 -1.70 -9.75 -10.11
CA SER A 118 -1.26 -8.56 -9.38
C SER A 118 -1.33 -8.66 -7.85
N ARG A 119 -1.42 -9.85 -7.29
CA ARG A 119 -1.72 -10.11 -5.86
C ARG A 119 -0.94 -9.28 -4.83
N SER A 120 0.29 -8.90 -5.15
CA SER A 120 1.15 -8.12 -4.24
C SER A 120 1.53 -6.76 -4.81
N HIS A 121 0.89 -6.34 -5.90
CA HIS A 121 1.20 -5.07 -6.50
C HIS A 121 0.44 -3.94 -5.82
N PRO A 122 1.09 -2.78 -5.62
CA PRO A 122 0.43 -1.57 -5.18
C PRO A 122 -0.73 -1.18 -6.10
N ARG A 123 -1.79 -0.63 -5.52
CA ARG A 123 -2.98 -0.20 -6.28
C ARG A 123 -2.65 0.82 -7.37
N GLY A 124 -1.69 1.73 -7.12
CA GLY A 124 -1.24 2.69 -8.11
C GLY A 124 -0.69 2.01 -9.37
N LEU A 125 0.11 0.96 -9.22
CA LEU A 125 0.64 0.19 -10.35
C LEU A 125 -0.46 -0.59 -11.07
N GLN A 126 -1.42 -1.17 -10.35
CA GLN A 126 -2.58 -1.82 -10.95
C GLN A 126 -3.40 -0.85 -11.81
N LEU A 127 -3.63 0.36 -11.32
CA LEU A 127 -4.32 1.42 -12.07
C LEU A 127 -3.51 1.91 -13.27
N THR A 128 -2.19 1.96 -13.16
CA THR A 128 -1.30 2.31 -14.27
C THR A 128 -1.39 1.29 -15.40
N VAL A 129 -1.33 0.00 -15.08
CA VAL A 129 -1.49 -1.07 -16.07
C VAL A 129 -2.85 -0.99 -16.75
N TYR A 130 -3.92 -0.79 -15.95
CA TYR A 130 -5.26 -0.62 -16.51
C TYR A 130 -5.34 0.60 -17.43
N GLY A 131 -4.91 1.77 -16.99
CA GLY A 131 -4.99 3.00 -17.76
C GLY A 131 -4.17 2.94 -19.04
N ALA A 132 -2.98 2.35 -19.00
CA ALA A 132 -2.16 2.13 -20.20
C ALA A 132 -2.82 1.14 -21.17
N SER A 133 -3.41 0.04 -20.67
CA SER A 133 -4.14 -0.93 -21.50
C SER A 133 -5.35 -0.28 -22.17
N ASP A 134 -6.12 0.52 -21.43
CA ASP A 134 -7.28 1.25 -21.97
C ASP A 134 -6.85 2.28 -23.03
N ALA A 135 -5.75 2.98 -22.79
CA ALA A 135 -5.18 3.93 -23.76
C ALA A 135 -4.77 3.25 -25.07
N ILE A 136 -4.04 2.12 -24.98
CA ILE A 136 -3.64 1.35 -26.17
C ILE A 136 -4.85 0.81 -26.94
N GLN A 137 -5.83 0.27 -26.24
CA GLN A 137 -7.07 -0.22 -26.87
C GLN A 137 -7.85 0.90 -27.56
N SER A 138 -7.83 2.12 -27.01
CA SER A 138 -8.52 3.27 -27.56
C SER A 138 -7.96 3.77 -28.89
N LEU A 139 -6.75 3.35 -29.25
CA LEU A 139 -6.15 3.68 -30.58
C LEU A 139 -6.91 3.03 -31.74
N GLY A 140 -7.69 1.98 -31.51
CA GLY A 140 -8.39 1.25 -32.55
C GLY A 140 -7.46 0.46 -33.50
N ILE A 141 -6.17 0.38 -33.16
CA ILE A 141 -5.16 -0.42 -33.87
C ILE A 141 -4.76 -1.56 -32.97
N PRO A 142 -4.83 -2.83 -33.41
CA PRO A 142 -4.32 -3.94 -32.64
C PRO A 142 -2.83 -3.72 -32.29
N TRP A 143 -2.48 -3.77 -31.02
CA TRP A 143 -1.12 -3.51 -30.55
C TRP A 143 -0.08 -4.43 -31.21
N GLU A 144 -0.47 -5.65 -31.50
CA GLU A 144 0.38 -6.60 -32.21
C GLU A 144 0.80 -6.10 -33.60
N THR A 145 -0.07 -5.37 -34.31
CA THR A 145 0.27 -4.73 -35.58
C THR A 145 1.37 -3.68 -35.43
N VAL A 146 1.39 -2.96 -34.31
CA VAL A 146 2.45 -1.99 -34.00
C VAL A 146 3.77 -2.74 -33.72
N ARG A 147 3.72 -3.76 -32.88
CA ARG A 147 4.90 -4.57 -32.50
C ARG A 147 5.57 -5.25 -33.70
N GLN A 148 4.80 -5.62 -34.71
CA GLN A 148 5.35 -6.23 -35.94
C GLN A 148 6.08 -5.22 -36.81
N ARG A 149 5.81 -3.93 -36.68
CA ARG A 149 6.36 -2.86 -37.52
C ARG A 149 7.41 -2.01 -36.84
N VAL A 150 7.31 -1.88 -35.52
CA VAL A 150 8.21 -1.06 -34.70
C VAL A 150 8.99 -1.98 -33.77
N PRO A 151 10.32 -2.08 -33.94
CA PRO A 151 11.16 -2.84 -33.01
C PRO A 151 11.02 -2.37 -31.57
N GLY A 152 11.12 -3.30 -30.59
CA GLY A 152 10.90 -3.00 -29.19
C GLY A 152 11.88 -1.95 -28.62
N ASP A 153 13.09 -1.88 -29.14
CA ASP A 153 14.11 -0.89 -28.78
C ASP A 153 13.84 0.53 -29.32
N GLN A 154 12.82 0.68 -30.18
CA GLN A 154 12.34 1.97 -30.69
C GLN A 154 11.06 2.42 -29.98
N ILE A 155 10.59 1.67 -28.99
CA ILE A 155 9.43 2.01 -28.19
C ILE A 155 9.88 2.36 -26.78
N ALA A 156 9.67 3.60 -26.36
CA ALA A 156 10.00 4.06 -25.03
C ALA A 156 8.73 4.41 -24.23
N VAL A 157 8.76 4.18 -22.92
CA VAL A 157 7.70 4.54 -21.99
C VAL A 157 8.22 5.55 -20.99
N TYR A 158 7.53 6.67 -20.90
CA TYR A 158 7.79 7.72 -19.92
C TYR A 158 6.59 7.81 -18.98
N ALA A 159 6.70 7.20 -17.83
CA ALA A 159 5.67 7.23 -16.81
C ALA A 159 6.31 7.29 -15.41
N SER A 160 5.72 8.05 -14.52
CA SER A 160 6.19 8.18 -13.15
C SER A 160 5.04 8.51 -12.21
N SER A 161 5.27 8.33 -10.91
CA SER A 161 4.36 8.77 -9.84
C SER A 161 5.07 9.82 -9.00
N ALA A 162 4.38 10.92 -8.68
CA ALA A 162 4.98 12.01 -7.90
C ALA A 162 5.47 11.58 -6.50
N MET A 163 4.83 10.59 -5.89
CA MET A 163 5.13 10.12 -4.53
C MET A 163 5.49 8.63 -4.46
N GLY A 164 5.57 7.95 -5.58
CA GLY A 164 5.70 6.50 -5.60
C GLY A 164 4.41 5.80 -5.11
N GLN A 165 4.56 4.56 -4.66
CA GLN A 165 3.45 3.72 -4.23
C GLN A 165 3.41 3.67 -2.70
N LEU A 166 2.51 4.45 -2.08
CA LEU A 166 2.43 4.63 -0.62
C LEU A 166 1.53 3.61 0.09
N ASP A 167 0.89 2.70 -0.62
CA ASP A 167 0.09 1.66 0.03
C ASP A 167 0.96 0.59 0.73
N PHE A 168 0.29 -0.36 1.41
CA PHE A 168 1.00 -1.38 2.19
C PHE A 168 1.87 -2.32 1.34
N ASN A 169 1.58 -2.48 0.08
CA ASN A 169 2.37 -3.29 -0.85
C ASN A 169 3.58 -2.55 -1.44
N GLY A 170 3.65 -1.24 -1.24
CA GLY A 170 4.76 -0.38 -1.63
C GLY A 170 5.55 0.16 -0.44
N SER A 171 6.06 1.36 -0.57
CA SER A 171 6.87 2.04 0.46
C SER A 171 6.12 2.25 1.78
N GLY A 172 4.79 2.40 1.75
CA GLY A 172 3.98 2.47 2.95
C GLY A 172 4.11 1.21 3.83
N GLY A 173 4.15 0.02 3.23
CA GLY A 173 4.39 -1.22 3.96
C GLY A 173 5.81 -1.31 4.53
N MET A 174 6.80 -0.82 3.82
CA MET A 174 8.18 -0.75 4.30
C MET A 174 8.27 0.11 5.58
N LEU A 175 7.68 1.29 5.56
CA LEU A 175 7.71 2.23 6.68
C LEU A 175 6.86 1.78 7.87
N GLN A 176 5.70 1.16 7.61
CA GLN A 176 4.76 0.81 8.68
C GLN A 176 5.04 -0.56 9.30
N SER A 177 5.67 -1.49 8.59
CA SER A 177 5.85 -2.85 9.08
C SER A 177 6.64 -2.90 10.39
N ALA A 178 7.71 -2.13 10.51
CA ALA A 178 8.51 -2.05 11.74
C ALA A 178 7.67 -1.55 12.93
N LEU A 179 6.86 -0.49 12.72
CA LEU A 179 5.97 0.07 13.74
C LEU A 179 4.85 -0.89 14.16
N LEU A 180 4.51 -1.84 13.29
CA LEU A 180 3.49 -2.86 13.55
C LEU A 180 4.09 -4.17 14.11
N GLY A 181 5.40 -4.24 14.33
CA GLY A 181 6.10 -5.46 14.72
C GLY A 181 6.02 -6.55 13.64
N LYS A 182 5.91 -6.17 12.38
CA LYS A 182 5.87 -7.08 11.23
C LYS A 182 7.19 -7.06 10.48
N ARG A 183 7.51 -8.18 9.84
CA ARG A 183 8.67 -8.25 8.95
C ARG A 183 8.44 -7.39 7.71
N VAL A 184 9.43 -6.59 7.36
CA VAL A 184 9.45 -5.86 6.09
C VAL A 184 9.67 -6.83 4.94
N SER A 185 8.88 -6.74 3.89
CA SER A 185 9.09 -7.50 2.66
C SER A 185 10.09 -6.79 1.76
N ALA A 186 11.06 -7.52 1.23
CA ALA A 186 12.01 -6.99 0.25
C ALA A 186 11.32 -6.43 -1.01
N LYS A 187 10.11 -6.88 -1.33
CA LYS A 187 9.31 -6.38 -2.46
C LYS A 187 8.80 -4.95 -2.25
N ASN A 188 8.63 -4.51 -1.01
CA ASN A 188 8.08 -3.19 -0.71
C ASN A 188 8.94 -2.05 -1.24
N CYS A 189 10.27 -2.21 -1.22
CA CYS A 189 11.18 -1.19 -1.71
C CYS A 189 11.02 -0.95 -3.22
N PRO A 190 11.32 -1.92 -4.11
CA PRO A 190 11.20 -1.70 -5.55
C PRO A 190 9.76 -1.35 -5.97
N LEU A 191 8.74 -2.04 -5.43
CA LEU A 191 7.35 -1.74 -5.76
C LEU A 191 6.89 -0.36 -5.26
N GLY A 192 7.62 0.26 -4.35
CA GLY A 192 7.33 1.60 -3.84
C GLY A 192 7.89 2.74 -4.68
N LEU A 193 8.79 2.46 -5.63
CA LEU A 193 9.50 3.47 -6.39
C LEU A 193 8.60 4.18 -7.42
N ALA A 194 8.90 5.43 -7.69
CA ALA A 194 8.11 6.27 -8.61
C ALA A 194 8.19 5.79 -10.07
N GLU A 195 9.36 5.33 -10.49
CA GLU A 195 9.68 4.85 -11.83
C GLU A 195 9.05 3.49 -12.17
N MET A 196 8.63 2.72 -11.18
CA MET A 196 8.00 1.41 -11.42
C MET A 196 6.74 1.48 -12.29
N THR A 197 6.14 2.65 -12.43
CA THR A 197 5.02 2.86 -13.36
C THR A 197 5.44 2.62 -14.81
N ALA A 198 6.63 3.06 -15.22
CA ALA A 198 7.14 2.82 -16.57
C ALA A 198 7.47 1.34 -16.80
N ASP A 199 8.16 0.71 -15.85
CA ASP A 199 8.51 -0.72 -15.91
C ASP A 199 7.26 -1.60 -16.00
N PHE A 200 6.21 -1.27 -15.26
CA PHE A 200 4.96 -2.02 -15.29
C PHE A 200 4.20 -1.86 -16.62
N VAL A 201 4.19 -0.66 -17.19
CA VAL A 201 3.62 -0.45 -18.53
C VAL A 201 4.40 -1.26 -19.57
N ASN A 202 5.73 -1.23 -19.50
CA ASN A 202 6.56 -2.04 -20.40
C ASN A 202 6.28 -3.53 -20.23
N ALA A 203 6.31 -4.05 -19.02
CA ALA A 203 6.21 -5.48 -18.75
C ALA A 203 4.82 -6.05 -19.06
N TYR A 204 3.75 -5.32 -18.75
CA TYR A 204 2.38 -5.85 -18.77
C TYR A 204 1.52 -5.35 -19.92
N VAL A 205 1.90 -4.27 -20.60
CA VAL A 205 1.08 -3.65 -21.64
C VAL A 205 1.81 -3.59 -22.98
N ILE A 206 2.99 -2.99 -23.00
CA ILE A 206 3.74 -2.71 -24.23
C ILE A 206 4.53 -3.93 -24.70
N GLY A 207 5.19 -4.60 -23.76
CA GLY A 207 6.11 -5.70 -24.07
C GLY A 207 7.36 -5.24 -24.83
N SER A 208 7.81 -3.99 -24.58
CA SER A 208 9.05 -3.47 -25.14
C SER A 208 10.26 -3.89 -24.29
N VAL A 209 11.46 -3.71 -24.83
CA VAL A 209 12.73 -3.97 -24.16
C VAL A 209 13.51 -2.69 -23.86
N GLY A 210 12.93 -1.54 -24.16
CA GLY A 210 13.52 -0.22 -23.93
C GLY A 210 12.93 0.50 -22.74
#